data_0d1fd1a6ee3f138823c21596dd1ba47c
#
_entry.id   0d1fd1a6ee3f138823c21596dd1ba47c
#
_cell.length_a   1.000
_cell.length_b   1.000
_cell.length_c   1.000
_cell.angle_alpha   90.00
_cell.angle_beta   90.00
_cell.angle_gamma   90.00
#
_symmetry.space_group_name_H-M   'P 1'
#
loop_
_entity.id
_entity.type
_entity.pdbx_description
1 polymer ?
#
loop_
_entity_poly.entity_id
_entity_poly.type
_entity_poly.pdbx_seq_one_letter_code
_entity_poly.pdbx_strand_id
1 'polypeptide(L)'
;MTGETLRDLLDPLIGKRGSIYMVVSRTGPIGFATGDNKKLTGVEIRPDGLVRLERESGWAVIDPSDVMAVVWNGDAESSPGQFL
;
A
#
# COMPACT_ATOMS: atom_id res chain seq x y z
N MET A 1 -6.77 4.42 10.83
CA MET A 1 -7.63 5.06 9.78
C MET A 1 -8.76 4.13 9.38
N THR A 2 -9.73 4.63 8.66
CA THR A 2 -10.83 3.79 8.18
C THR A 2 -10.43 3.05 6.91
N GLY A 3 -11.19 2.00 6.58
CA GLY A 3 -10.95 1.28 5.33
C GLY A 3 -11.15 2.16 4.10
N GLU A 4 -12.14 3.05 4.14
CA GLU A 4 -12.39 3.97 3.02
C GLU A 4 -11.22 4.94 2.83
N THR A 5 -10.69 5.49 3.91
CA THR A 5 -9.54 6.38 3.85
C THR A 5 -8.33 5.64 3.27
N LEU A 6 -8.09 4.43 3.75
CA LEU A 6 -6.98 3.62 3.25
C LEU A 6 -7.15 3.32 1.77
N ARG A 7 -8.34 2.92 1.34
CA ARG A 7 -8.61 2.66 -0.07
C ARG A 7 -8.39 3.91 -0.91
N ASP A 8 -8.88 5.06 -0.44
CA ASP A 8 -8.74 6.31 -1.17
C ASP A 8 -7.27 6.72 -1.34
N LEU A 9 -6.44 6.41 -0.35
CA LEU A 9 -5.01 6.69 -0.44
C LEU A 9 -4.31 5.73 -1.40
N LEU A 10 -4.73 4.48 -1.45
CA LEU A 10 -4.06 3.46 -2.24
C LEU A 10 -4.56 3.36 -3.68
N ASP A 11 -5.82 3.71 -3.94
CA ASP A 11 -6.40 3.61 -5.27
C ASP A 11 -5.57 4.28 -6.36
N PRO A 12 -5.10 5.54 -6.16
CA PRO A 12 -4.29 6.19 -7.19
C PRO A 12 -2.95 5.50 -7.44
N LEU A 13 -2.53 4.64 -6.53
CA LEU A 13 -1.23 3.97 -6.60
C LEU A 13 -1.31 2.61 -7.30
N ILE A 14 -2.52 2.13 -7.59
CA ILE A 14 -2.70 0.87 -8.29
C ILE A 14 -2.04 0.95 -9.66
N GLY A 15 -1.20 -0.02 -9.96
CA GLY A 15 -0.49 -0.09 -11.22
C GLY A 15 0.72 0.82 -11.35
N LYS A 16 0.97 1.68 -10.37
CA LYS A 16 2.14 2.56 -10.40
C LYS A 16 3.38 1.88 -9.85
N ARG A 17 4.51 2.32 -10.33
CA ARG A 17 5.81 1.83 -9.85
C ARG A 17 6.20 2.58 -8.59
N GLY A 18 6.90 1.89 -7.72
CA GLY A 18 7.35 2.47 -6.46
C GLY A 18 7.20 1.47 -5.33
N SER A 19 7.19 1.98 -4.12
CA SER A 19 6.98 1.16 -2.94
C SER A 19 5.98 1.84 -2.02
N ILE A 20 5.07 1.07 -1.50
CA ILE A 20 4.07 1.52 -0.55
C ILE A 20 4.38 0.88 0.79
N TYR A 21 4.45 1.68 1.82
CA TYR A 21 4.65 1.20 3.17
C TYR A 21 3.52 1.69 4.04
N MET A 22 2.90 0.76 4.74
CA MET A 22 1.91 1.09 5.75
C MET A 22 2.55 0.92 7.11
N VAL A 23 2.52 1.95 7.89
CA VAL A 23 3.05 1.91 9.26
C VAL A 23 1.93 1.43 10.16
N VAL A 24 2.12 0.27 10.73
CA VAL A 24 1.15 -0.40 11.59
C VAL A 24 1.67 -0.34 13.02
N SER A 25 0.82 0.10 13.94
CA SER A 25 1.26 0.41 15.30
C SER A 25 1.85 -0.76 16.08
N ARG A 26 1.43 -1.98 15.79
CA ARG A 26 1.87 -3.16 16.56
C ARG A 26 2.97 -3.96 15.92
N THR A 27 2.97 -4.03 14.61
CA THR A 27 3.85 -4.96 13.89
C THR A 27 4.90 -4.26 13.07
N GLY A 28 4.88 -2.92 13.06
CA GLY A 28 5.77 -2.15 12.23
C GLY A 28 5.32 -2.05 10.78
N PRO A 29 6.17 -1.60 9.89
CA PRO A 29 5.78 -1.34 8.52
C PRO A 29 5.48 -2.62 7.73
N ILE A 30 4.43 -2.54 6.93
CA ILE A 30 4.13 -3.54 5.92
C ILE A 30 4.48 -2.92 4.58
N GLY A 31 5.40 -3.53 3.86
CA GLY A 31 5.89 -3.00 2.59
C GLY A 31 5.31 -3.72 1.39
N PHE A 32 4.95 -2.94 0.38
CA PHE A 32 4.57 -3.46 -0.93
C PHE A 32 5.44 -2.78 -1.96
N ALA A 33 6.26 -3.56 -2.64
CA ALA A 33 6.98 -3.08 -3.79
C ALA A 33 6.04 -3.10 -4.98
N THR A 34 5.95 -2.01 -5.69
CA THR A 34 5.05 -1.88 -6.83
C THR A 34 5.80 -1.82 -8.16
N GLY A 35 7.05 -2.26 -8.16
CA GLY A 35 7.83 -2.42 -9.37
C GLY A 35 7.80 -3.86 -9.88
N ASP A 36 8.13 -4.04 -11.12
CA ASP A 36 8.25 -5.34 -11.77
C ASP A 36 7.00 -6.20 -11.58
N ASN A 37 7.13 -7.31 -10.88
CA ASN A 37 6.05 -8.30 -10.71
C ASN A 37 5.27 -8.11 -9.41
N LYS A 38 5.39 -6.95 -8.79
CA LYS A 38 4.82 -6.76 -7.45
C LYS A 38 3.89 -5.56 -7.39
N LYS A 39 3.28 -5.23 -8.51
CA LYS A 39 2.35 -4.11 -8.53
C LYS A 39 1.13 -4.38 -7.67
N LEU A 40 0.69 -3.35 -6.99
CA LEU A 40 -0.60 -3.37 -6.34
C LEU A 40 -1.66 -3.40 -7.45
N THR A 41 -2.53 -4.39 -7.41
CA THR A 41 -3.54 -4.59 -8.45
C THR A 41 -4.95 -4.31 -7.96
N GLY A 42 -5.17 -4.29 -6.66
CA GLY A 42 -6.51 -4.03 -6.15
C GLY A 42 -6.52 -3.76 -4.66
N VAL A 43 -7.53 -3.03 -4.25
CA VAL A 43 -7.82 -2.74 -2.85
C VAL A 43 -9.30 -2.96 -2.64
N GLU A 44 -9.66 -3.80 -1.70
CA GLU A 44 -11.05 -4.13 -1.44
C GLU A 44 -11.36 -4.01 0.04
N ILE A 45 -12.46 -3.32 0.34
CA ILE A 45 -12.99 -3.27 1.70
C ILE A 45 -13.90 -4.47 1.90
N ARG A 46 -13.56 -5.31 2.86
CA ARG A 46 -14.33 -6.51 3.15
C ARG A 46 -15.56 -6.18 3.99
N PRO A 47 -16.58 -7.06 3.97
CA PRO A 47 -17.75 -6.85 4.82
C PRO A 47 -17.44 -6.80 6.32
N ASP A 48 -16.34 -7.41 6.74
CA ASP A 48 -15.93 -7.40 8.15
C ASP A 48 -15.14 -6.14 8.53
N GLY A 49 -14.98 -5.19 7.59
CA GLY A 49 -14.24 -3.96 7.85
C GLY A 49 -12.75 -4.05 7.60
N LEU A 50 -12.23 -5.23 7.35
CA LEU A 50 -10.82 -5.39 6.99
C LEU A 50 -10.62 -5.00 5.53
N VAL A 51 -9.37 -4.74 5.16
CA VAL A 51 -9.02 -4.34 3.81
C VAL A 51 -8.11 -5.40 3.21
N ARG A 52 -8.50 -5.89 2.05
CA ARG A 52 -7.69 -6.82 1.27
C ARG A 52 -6.90 -6.05 0.24
N LEU A 53 -5.61 -6.27 0.24
CA LEU A 53 -4.68 -5.69 -0.73
C LEU A 53 -4.20 -6.79 -1.65
N GLU A 54 -4.38 -6.61 -2.94
CA GLU A 54 -3.90 -7.57 -3.94
C GLU A 54 -2.73 -7.00 -4.71
N ARG A 55 -1.78 -7.85 -5.02
CA ARG A 55 -0.66 -7.55 -5.89
C ARG A 55 -0.40 -8.77 -6.78
N GLU A 56 0.41 -8.60 -7.80
CA GLU A 56 0.65 -9.67 -8.77
C GLU A 56 1.13 -10.99 -8.13
N SER A 57 1.89 -10.89 -7.06
CA SER A 57 2.48 -12.06 -6.42
C SER A 57 1.73 -12.57 -5.20
N GLY A 58 0.60 -11.99 -4.86
CA GLY A 58 -0.15 -12.43 -3.70
C GLY A 58 -1.08 -11.37 -3.15
N TRP A 59 -1.52 -11.58 -1.94
CA TRP A 59 -2.47 -10.68 -1.28
C TRP A 59 -2.18 -10.62 0.21
N ALA A 60 -2.73 -9.59 0.84
CA ALA A 60 -2.69 -9.43 2.28
C ALA A 60 -4.01 -8.83 2.75
N VAL A 61 -4.39 -9.14 3.97
CA VAL A 61 -5.56 -8.55 4.62
C VAL A 61 -5.07 -7.85 5.87
N ILE A 62 -5.46 -6.61 6.03
CA ILE A 62 -5.03 -5.79 7.16
C ILE A 62 -6.23 -5.14 7.82
N ASP A 63 -6.06 -4.81 9.09
CA ASP A 63 -7.05 -4.02 9.82
C ASP A 63 -6.70 -2.54 9.64
N PRO A 64 -7.55 -1.75 8.96
CA PRO A 64 -7.22 -0.35 8.72
C PRO A 64 -7.10 0.46 10.01
N SER A 65 -7.73 0.03 11.09
CA SER A 65 -7.61 0.74 12.36
C SER A 65 -6.21 0.65 12.97
N ASP A 66 -5.42 -0.33 12.56
CA ASP A 66 -4.03 -0.45 13.00
C ASP A 66 -3.06 0.35 12.14
N VAL A 67 -3.52 0.89 11.03
CA VAL A 67 -2.67 1.65 10.12
C VAL A 67 -2.61 3.10 10.55
N MET A 68 -1.42 3.58 10.85
CA MET A 68 -1.19 4.96 11.28
C MET A 68 -0.79 5.86 10.11
N ALA A 69 -0.13 5.31 9.11
CA ALA A 69 0.37 6.12 8.00
C ALA A 69 0.54 5.25 6.76
N VAL A 70 0.44 5.88 5.60
CA VAL A 70 0.78 5.27 4.32
C VAL A 70 1.89 6.12 3.72
N VAL A 71 2.98 5.48 3.36
CA VAL A 71 4.14 6.15 2.74
C VAL A 71 4.34 5.54 1.36
N TRP A 72 4.43 6.38 0.36
CA TRP A 72 4.77 5.94 -0.98
C TRP A 72 6.09 6.54 -1.40
N ASN A 73 7.04 5.69 -1.69
CA ASN A 73 8.28 6.08 -2.34
C ASN A 73 8.04 5.98 -3.83
N GLY A 74 7.91 7.10 -4.48
CA GLY A 74 7.50 7.18 -5.86
C GLY A 74 8.39 6.42 -6.83
N ASP A 75 8.12 6.62 -8.11
CA ASP A 75 8.82 5.93 -9.19
C ASP A 75 10.34 6.15 -9.07
N ALA A 76 11.07 5.06 -8.91
CA ALA A 76 12.52 5.12 -8.81
C ALA A 76 13.18 5.66 -10.07
N GLU A 77 12.54 5.54 -11.22
CA GLU A 77 13.07 6.07 -12.46
C GLU A 77 12.95 7.58 -12.52
N SER A 78 11.95 8.14 -11.90
CA SER A 78 11.72 9.58 -11.93
C SER A 78 12.46 10.32 -10.82
N SER A 79 12.93 9.62 -9.81
CA SER A 79 13.40 10.29 -8.61
C SER A 79 14.74 9.80 -8.05
N PRO A 80 15.61 9.15 -8.80
CA PRO A 80 16.88 8.74 -8.21
C PRO A 80 17.65 9.97 -7.73
N GLY A 81 18.04 9.95 -6.50
CA GLY A 81 18.81 11.04 -5.94
C GLY A 81 18.03 12.25 -5.49
N GLN A 82 16.74 12.29 -5.72
CA GLN A 82 15.95 13.45 -5.28
C GLN A 82 15.80 13.53 -3.78
N PHE A 83 15.99 12.45 -3.11
CA PHE A 83 15.84 12.38 -1.67
C PHE A 83 17.14 12.54 -0.93
N LEU A 84 18.16 12.84 -1.62
CA LEU A 84 19.50 12.94 -1.05
C LEU A 84 19.83 14.35 -0.57
#